data_76f117c47985899d084ef7461895cf68
#
_entry.id   76f117c47985899d084ef7461895cf68
#
_cell.length_a   1.000
_cell.length_b   1.000
_cell.length_c   1.000
_cell.angle_alpha   90.00
_cell.angle_beta   90.00
_cell.angle_gamma   90.00
#
_symmetry.space_group_name_H-M   'P 1'
#
loop_
_entity.id
_entity.type
_entity.pdbx_description
1 polymer ?
#
loop_
_entity_poly.entity_id
_entity_poly.type
_entity_poly.pdbx_seq_one_letter_code
_entity_poly.pdbx_strand_id
1 'polypeptide(L)'
;SDPDNENRHKQQSQVLVPRGTPGLKLLRPLTTLGYDDAPLGHAEIEFDNVRVPLDNMLLGEGRGFEIAQGRLGPGRMHHCMRLIGASQRSLELACKRVTERTTFGRTLSQHQSVREDMAKCFAEIEMMRMIVLKACHRMDEVGAADARDMIAAAKISVPLMAQTVIDRCMQVHGAGGLTADYCMAEAFNYARWCRQADGPDQVHQMALGKQVINRYAEV
;
A
#
# COMPACT_ATOMS: atom_id res chain seq x y z
N SER A 1 -3.55 -19.75 -19.00
CA SER A 1 -3.80 -20.47 -17.74
C SER A 1 -4.09 -21.94 -18.02
N ASP A 2 -3.76 -22.78 -17.08
CA ASP A 2 -4.04 -24.22 -17.06
C ASP A 2 -4.86 -24.51 -15.78
N PRO A 3 -6.19 -24.31 -15.82
CA PRO A 3 -7.05 -24.44 -14.65
C PRO A 3 -7.13 -25.85 -14.09
N ASP A 4 -6.82 -26.85 -14.90
CA ASP A 4 -6.88 -28.29 -14.54
C ASP A 4 -5.58 -28.79 -13.93
N ASN A 5 -4.54 -27.97 -13.84
CA ASN A 5 -3.29 -28.34 -13.22
C ASN A 5 -3.48 -28.63 -11.71
N GLU A 6 -3.11 -29.82 -11.26
CA GLU A 6 -3.22 -30.24 -9.87
C GLU A 6 -2.49 -29.31 -8.89
N ASN A 7 -1.38 -28.72 -9.34
CA ASN A 7 -0.66 -27.72 -8.57
C ASN A 7 -1.22 -26.33 -8.84
N ARG A 8 -2.02 -25.80 -7.90
CA ARG A 8 -2.65 -24.47 -7.98
C ARG A 8 -1.66 -23.33 -8.24
N HIS A 9 -0.40 -23.47 -7.84
CA HIS A 9 0.64 -22.48 -8.07
C HIS A 9 1.23 -22.51 -9.48
N LYS A 10 0.87 -23.52 -10.29
CA LYS A 10 1.29 -23.67 -11.68
C LYS A 10 0.17 -23.43 -12.70
N GLN A 11 -0.99 -23.02 -12.25
CA GLN A 11 -2.15 -22.76 -13.13
C GLN A 11 -2.04 -21.47 -13.95
N GLN A 12 -1.08 -20.60 -13.66
CA GLN A 12 -1.00 -19.25 -14.23
C GLN A 12 0.38 -19.02 -14.85
N SER A 13 0.39 -18.34 -15.99
CA SER A 13 1.60 -17.84 -16.65
C SER A 13 1.53 -16.31 -16.77
N GLN A 14 2.67 -15.65 -16.90
CA GLN A 14 2.72 -14.20 -17.18
C GLN A 14 3.27 -13.99 -18.58
N VAL A 15 2.60 -13.12 -19.34
CA VAL A 15 2.93 -12.84 -20.74
C VAL A 15 2.97 -11.34 -20.95
N LEU A 16 3.99 -10.85 -21.66
CA LEU A 16 4.08 -9.44 -22.06
C LEU A 16 3.21 -9.20 -23.29
N VAL A 17 2.32 -8.22 -23.19
CA VAL A 17 1.50 -7.75 -24.31
C VAL A 17 1.87 -6.30 -24.58
N PRO A 18 2.63 -6.01 -25.65
CA PRO A 18 3.00 -4.65 -26.00
C PRO A 18 1.80 -3.76 -26.28
N ARG A 19 1.90 -2.47 -25.92
CA ARG A 19 0.89 -1.49 -26.29
C ARG A 19 0.78 -1.41 -27.82
N GLY A 20 -0.44 -1.40 -28.32
CA GLY A 20 -0.70 -1.40 -29.79
C GLY A 20 -0.77 -2.79 -30.40
N THR A 21 -0.65 -3.87 -29.62
CA THR A 21 -0.92 -5.24 -30.13
C THR A 21 -2.35 -5.31 -30.67
N PRO A 22 -2.58 -5.84 -31.87
CA PRO A 22 -3.92 -6.02 -32.42
C PRO A 22 -4.84 -6.78 -31.46
N GLY A 23 -6.06 -6.26 -31.25
CA GLY A 23 -7.02 -6.82 -30.32
C GLY A 23 -6.89 -6.33 -28.87
N LEU A 24 -5.82 -5.62 -28.51
CA LEU A 24 -5.70 -4.95 -27.21
C LEU A 24 -6.41 -3.60 -27.27
N LYS A 25 -7.49 -3.45 -26.51
CA LYS A 25 -8.30 -2.22 -26.45
C LYS A 25 -8.26 -1.64 -25.05
N LEU A 26 -7.82 -0.40 -24.92
CA LEU A 26 -7.93 0.37 -23.69
C LEU A 26 -9.26 1.12 -23.74
N LEU A 27 -10.24 0.67 -22.94
CA LEU A 27 -11.62 1.15 -23.05
C LEU A 27 -11.79 2.51 -22.35
N ARG A 28 -11.32 2.62 -21.10
CA ARG A 28 -11.39 3.87 -20.32
C ARG A 28 -10.41 3.86 -19.17
N PRO A 29 -9.95 5.03 -18.69
CA PRO A 29 -9.30 5.14 -17.40
C PRO A 29 -10.31 4.91 -16.27
N LEU A 30 -9.83 4.34 -15.15
CA LEU A 30 -10.61 4.12 -13.94
C LEU A 30 -10.16 5.12 -12.87
N THR A 31 -11.11 5.66 -12.14
CA THR A 31 -10.82 6.49 -10.96
C THR A 31 -10.98 5.68 -9.67
N THR A 32 -10.11 5.92 -8.71
CA THR A 32 -10.19 5.34 -7.36
C THR A 32 -10.49 6.43 -6.35
N LEU A 33 -11.64 6.37 -5.69
CA LEU A 33 -12.12 7.41 -4.77
C LEU A 33 -12.09 8.82 -5.38
N GLY A 34 -12.36 8.93 -6.69
CA GLY A 34 -12.38 10.19 -7.43
C GLY A 34 -11.03 10.63 -8.03
N TYR A 35 -9.93 9.92 -7.76
CA TYR A 35 -8.61 10.20 -8.33
C TYR A 35 -8.29 9.25 -9.47
N ASP A 36 -7.63 9.76 -10.51
CA ASP A 36 -7.19 8.99 -11.68
C ASP A 36 -5.82 8.33 -11.51
N ASP A 37 -5.14 8.62 -10.40
CA ASP A 37 -3.80 8.11 -10.04
C ASP A 37 -2.75 8.39 -11.15
N ALA A 38 -2.86 9.55 -11.81
CA ALA A 38 -1.91 9.97 -12.84
C ALA A 38 -0.48 10.15 -12.27
N PRO A 39 0.58 9.86 -13.03
CA PRO A 39 0.61 9.45 -14.44
C PRO A 39 0.46 7.94 -14.67
N LEU A 40 0.42 7.12 -13.63
CA LEU A 40 0.36 5.65 -13.74
C LEU A 40 -1.05 5.18 -14.12
N GLY A 41 -2.04 5.56 -13.32
CA GLY A 41 -3.45 5.29 -13.56
C GLY A 41 -3.84 3.81 -13.53
N HIS A 42 -5.14 3.60 -13.66
CA HIS A 42 -5.75 2.29 -13.84
C HIS A 42 -6.64 2.32 -15.07
N ALA A 43 -6.83 1.20 -15.75
CA ALA A 43 -7.64 1.16 -16.95
C ALA A 43 -8.48 -0.11 -17.03
N GLU A 44 -9.63 0.02 -17.68
CA GLU A 44 -10.40 -1.11 -18.17
C GLU A 44 -9.84 -1.50 -19.54
N ILE A 45 -9.43 -2.77 -19.68
CA ILE A 45 -8.75 -3.30 -20.85
C ILE A 45 -9.54 -4.50 -21.37
N GLU A 46 -9.78 -4.54 -22.68
CA GLU A 46 -10.34 -5.66 -23.39
C GLU A 46 -9.24 -6.34 -24.22
N PHE A 47 -9.19 -7.66 -24.13
CA PHE A 47 -8.35 -8.52 -24.96
C PHE A 47 -9.24 -9.30 -25.92
N ASP A 48 -9.26 -8.90 -27.19
CA ASP A 48 -10.07 -9.51 -28.23
C ASP A 48 -9.15 -10.30 -29.17
N ASN A 49 -9.06 -11.62 -28.97
CA ASN A 49 -8.21 -12.52 -29.77
C ASN A 49 -6.75 -12.02 -29.92
N VAL A 50 -6.19 -11.46 -28.87
CA VAL A 50 -4.81 -10.94 -28.85
C VAL A 50 -3.83 -12.09 -29.01
N ARG A 51 -2.90 -11.94 -29.96
CA ARG A 51 -1.83 -12.90 -30.22
C ARG A 51 -0.47 -12.23 -30.04
N VAL A 52 0.43 -12.89 -29.30
CA VAL A 52 1.80 -12.45 -29.06
C VAL A 52 2.76 -13.60 -29.30
N PRO A 53 4.04 -13.32 -29.62
CA PRO A 53 5.07 -14.36 -29.72
C PRO A 53 5.20 -15.13 -28.42
N LEU A 54 5.57 -16.41 -28.53
CA LEU A 54 5.76 -17.27 -27.36
C LEU A 54 6.90 -16.76 -26.46
N ASP A 55 7.91 -16.11 -27.05
CA ASP A 55 9.04 -15.50 -26.33
C ASP A 55 8.63 -14.34 -25.38
N ASN A 56 7.41 -13.83 -25.51
CA ASN A 56 6.86 -12.87 -24.56
C ASN A 56 6.43 -13.52 -23.22
N MET A 57 6.47 -14.85 -23.13
CA MET A 57 6.17 -15.57 -21.88
C MET A 57 7.34 -15.44 -20.91
N LEU A 58 7.07 -14.93 -19.71
CA LEU A 58 8.09 -14.75 -18.68
C LEU A 58 8.38 -16.06 -17.95
N LEU A 59 9.64 -16.44 -17.87
CA LEU A 59 10.17 -17.64 -17.18
C LEU A 59 9.58 -18.99 -17.66
N GLY A 60 8.60 -18.99 -18.56
CA GLY A 60 7.94 -20.20 -19.05
C GLY A 60 6.56 -20.46 -18.43
N GLU A 61 5.92 -21.51 -18.92
CA GLU A 61 4.55 -21.87 -18.58
C GLU A 61 4.40 -22.28 -17.11
N GLY A 62 3.28 -21.89 -16.48
CA GLY A 62 2.95 -22.23 -15.11
C GLY A 62 3.77 -21.52 -14.03
N ARG A 63 4.61 -20.54 -14.38
CA ARG A 63 5.47 -19.81 -13.42
C ARG A 63 4.97 -18.42 -13.04
N GLY A 64 3.72 -18.10 -13.40
CA GLY A 64 3.12 -16.79 -13.11
C GLY A 64 3.01 -16.48 -11.62
N PHE A 65 2.66 -17.45 -10.79
CA PHE A 65 2.58 -17.30 -9.34
C PHE A 65 3.97 -17.03 -8.71
N GLU A 66 5.00 -17.75 -9.16
CA GLU A 66 6.38 -17.57 -8.72
C GLU A 66 6.86 -16.13 -9.00
N ILE A 67 6.64 -15.66 -10.22
CA ILE A 67 6.98 -14.28 -10.63
C ILE A 67 6.26 -13.26 -9.74
N ALA A 68 4.94 -13.45 -9.53
CA ALA A 68 4.13 -12.57 -8.71
C ALA A 68 4.65 -12.50 -7.27
N GLN A 69 4.95 -13.65 -6.64
CA GLN A 69 5.43 -13.68 -5.26
C GLN A 69 6.83 -13.07 -5.10
N GLY A 70 7.72 -13.28 -6.05
CA GLY A 70 9.05 -12.64 -6.07
C GLY A 70 8.97 -11.11 -6.15
N ARG A 71 7.95 -10.57 -6.83
CA ARG A 71 7.70 -9.14 -6.97
C ARG A 71 6.97 -8.54 -5.76
N LEU A 72 5.95 -9.25 -5.25
CA LEU A 72 5.01 -8.71 -4.25
C LEU A 72 5.62 -8.58 -2.85
N GLY A 73 6.56 -9.44 -2.45
CA GLY A 73 7.23 -9.35 -1.15
C GLY A 73 7.88 -7.98 -0.95
N PRO A 74 8.90 -7.63 -1.75
CA PRO A 74 9.55 -6.31 -1.71
C PRO A 74 8.57 -5.16 -2.02
N GLY A 75 7.62 -5.35 -2.95
CA GLY A 75 6.61 -4.37 -3.32
C GLY A 75 5.76 -3.91 -2.13
N ARG A 76 5.38 -4.83 -1.24
CA ARG A 76 4.62 -4.52 -0.02
C ARG A 76 5.40 -3.61 0.92
N MET A 77 6.71 -3.84 1.10
CA MET A 77 7.57 -2.97 1.93
C MET A 77 7.72 -1.59 1.30
N HIS A 78 7.80 -1.53 -0.02
CA HIS A 78 7.83 -0.27 -0.76
C HIS A 78 6.55 0.56 -0.54
N HIS A 79 5.37 -0.07 -0.62
CA HIS A 79 4.11 0.59 -0.29
C HIS A 79 4.09 1.09 1.16
N CYS A 80 4.51 0.28 2.12
CA CYS A 80 4.55 0.66 3.52
C CYS A 80 5.48 1.87 3.75
N MET A 81 6.68 1.87 3.18
CA MET A 81 7.63 2.97 3.37
C MET A 81 7.15 4.27 2.71
N ARG A 82 6.49 4.20 1.55
CA ARG A 82 5.85 5.38 0.93
C ARG A 82 4.75 5.97 1.81
N LEU A 83 3.93 5.13 2.44
CA LEU A 83 2.88 5.56 3.37
C LEU A 83 3.46 6.20 4.64
N ILE A 84 4.57 5.70 5.16
CA ILE A 84 5.31 6.34 6.26
C ILE A 84 5.78 7.72 5.84
N GLY A 85 6.36 7.86 4.65
CA GLY A 85 6.79 9.15 4.10
C GLY A 85 5.64 10.14 3.92
N ALA A 86 4.50 9.67 3.39
CA ALA A 86 3.29 10.49 3.24
C ALA A 86 2.73 10.94 4.60
N SER A 87 2.70 10.05 5.60
CA SER A 87 2.28 10.36 6.97
C SER A 87 3.22 11.38 7.62
N GLN A 88 4.53 11.21 7.48
CA GLN A 88 5.54 12.13 7.95
C GLN A 88 5.35 13.53 7.33
N ARG A 89 5.18 13.59 6.02
CA ARG A 89 4.96 14.85 5.31
C ARG A 89 3.68 15.55 5.75
N SER A 90 2.60 14.78 5.96
CA SER A 90 1.33 15.30 6.47
C SER A 90 1.50 15.89 7.88
N LEU A 91 2.24 15.23 8.76
CA LEU A 91 2.53 15.70 10.11
C LEU A 91 3.36 16.99 10.09
N GLU A 92 4.37 17.10 9.23
CA GLU A 92 5.17 18.33 9.08
C GLU A 92 4.31 19.53 8.68
N LEU A 93 3.43 19.34 7.69
CA LEU A 93 2.49 20.36 7.25
C LEU A 93 1.50 20.73 8.35
N ALA A 94 0.98 19.74 9.08
CA ALA A 94 0.09 19.96 10.21
C ALA A 94 0.78 20.75 11.33
N CYS A 95 2.02 20.42 11.69
CA CYS A 95 2.79 21.14 12.69
C CYS A 95 3.01 22.60 12.28
N LYS A 96 3.32 22.87 11.02
CA LYS A 96 3.39 24.25 10.50
C LYS A 96 2.04 24.94 10.62
N ARG A 97 0.96 24.33 10.16
CA ARG A 97 -0.39 24.88 10.21
C ARG A 97 -0.83 25.27 11.61
N VAL A 98 -0.61 24.40 12.60
CA VAL A 98 -1.07 24.64 13.98
C VAL A 98 -0.33 25.78 14.68
N THR A 99 0.88 26.13 14.25
CA THR A 99 1.63 27.30 14.77
C THR A 99 1.18 28.61 14.14
N GLU A 100 0.63 28.59 12.93
CA GLU A 100 0.20 29.78 12.19
C GLU A 100 -1.29 30.12 12.42
N ARG A 101 -2.15 29.12 12.52
CA ARG A 101 -3.61 29.33 12.62
C ARG A 101 -4.06 29.67 14.03
N THR A 102 -4.74 30.80 14.16
CA THR A 102 -5.35 31.26 15.42
C THR A 102 -6.86 30.98 15.40
N THR A 103 -7.38 30.41 16.50
CA THR A 103 -8.80 30.22 16.76
C THR A 103 -9.08 30.45 18.25
N PHE A 104 -10.24 31.01 18.58
CA PHE A 104 -10.61 31.30 19.98
C PHE A 104 -9.51 32.09 20.76
N GLY A 105 -8.88 33.05 20.10
CA GLY A 105 -7.88 33.95 20.69
C GLY A 105 -6.48 33.37 20.90
N ARG A 106 -6.19 32.15 20.45
CA ARG A 106 -4.86 31.50 20.55
C ARG A 106 -4.55 30.63 19.34
N THR A 107 -3.27 30.31 19.12
CA THR A 107 -2.87 29.41 18.03
C THR A 107 -3.37 27.99 18.29
N LEU A 108 -3.62 27.21 17.23
CA LEU A 108 -4.04 25.82 17.35
C LEU A 108 -3.05 25.00 18.18
N SER A 109 -1.76 25.31 18.09
CA SER A 109 -0.70 24.63 18.87
C SER A 109 -0.81 24.83 20.38
N GLN A 110 -1.63 25.76 20.87
CA GLN A 110 -1.87 25.99 22.29
C GLN A 110 -3.08 25.20 22.84
N HIS A 111 -3.84 24.51 21.97
CA HIS A 111 -4.95 23.66 22.38
C HIS A 111 -4.41 22.26 22.73
N GLN A 112 -4.79 21.73 23.88
CA GLN A 112 -4.29 20.45 24.40
C GLN A 112 -4.61 19.29 23.44
N SER A 113 -5.85 19.19 22.94
CA SER A 113 -6.27 18.13 22.01
C SER A 113 -5.40 18.09 20.73
N VAL A 114 -5.03 19.27 20.20
CA VAL A 114 -4.15 19.37 19.03
C VAL A 114 -2.76 18.84 19.34
N ARG A 115 -2.20 19.20 20.51
CA ARG A 115 -0.89 18.68 20.95
C ARG A 115 -0.90 17.17 21.13
N GLU A 116 -1.96 16.63 21.72
CA GLU A 116 -2.14 15.18 21.88
C GLU A 116 -2.19 14.48 20.52
N ASP A 117 -2.91 15.01 19.54
CA ASP A 117 -2.97 14.43 18.20
C ASP A 117 -1.62 14.46 17.48
N MET A 118 -0.86 15.57 17.59
CA MET A 118 0.49 15.64 17.00
C MET A 118 1.44 14.61 17.66
N ALA A 119 1.37 14.45 18.97
CA ALA A 119 2.17 13.47 19.71
C ALA A 119 1.83 12.02 19.31
N LYS A 120 0.53 11.70 19.18
CA LYS A 120 0.06 10.39 18.71
C LYS A 120 0.55 10.12 17.29
N CYS A 121 0.40 11.10 16.38
CA CYS A 121 0.87 10.96 15.00
C CYS A 121 2.37 10.66 14.93
N PHE A 122 3.19 11.38 15.67
CA PHE A 122 4.63 11.14 15.73
C PHE A 122 4.95 9.72 16.24
N ALA A 123 4.37 9.33 17.36
CA ALA A 123 4.61 8.01 17.96
C ALA A 123 4.18 6.86 17.03
N GLU A 124 3.01 6.97 16.42
CA GLU A 124 2.48 5.97 15.49
C GLU A 124 3.36 5.83 14.23
N ILE A 125 3.86 6.94 13.67
CA ILE A 125 4.79 6.93 12.53
C ILE A 125 6.08 6.20 12.90
N GLU A 126 6.69 6.52 14.04
CA GLU A 126 7.95 5.90 14.46
C GLU A 126 7.79 4.40 14.76
N MET A 127 6.71 3.99 15.44
CA MET A 127 6.42 2.56 15.64
C MET A 127 6.30 1.81 14.30
N MET A 128 5.60 2.40 13.32
CA MET A 128 5.42 1.76 12.03
C MET A 128 6.69 1.78 11.16
N ARG A 129 7.52 2.80 11.30
CA ARG A 129 8.85 2.85 10.67
C ARG A 129 9.71 1.67 11.15
N MET A 130 9.72 1.42 12.45
CA MET A 130 10.51 0.33 13.03
C MET A 130 10.02 -1.05 12.57
N ILE A 131 8.71 -1.29 12.46
CA ILE A 131 8.21 -2.58 11.96
C ILE A 131 8.59 -2.83 10.51
N VAL A 132 8.58 -1.79 9.65
CA VAL A 132 9.01 -1.91 8.25
C VAL A 132 10.50 -2.17 8.15
N LEU A 133 11.33 -1.43 8.89
CA LEU A 133 12.78 -1.65 8.92
C LEU A 133 13.12 -3.07 9.41
N LYS A 134 12.43 -3.56 10.44
CA LYS A 134 12.58 -4.94 10.92
C LYS A 134 12.18 -5.96 9.86
N ALA A 135 11.10 -5.72 9.12
CA ALA A 135 10.67 -6.60 8.04
C ALA A 135 11.70 -6.62 6.89
N CYS A 136 12.22 -5.46 6.50
CA CYS A 136 13.26 -5.37 5.46
C CYS A 136 14.55 -6.09 5.90
N HIS A 137 15.01 -5.84 7.11
CA HIS A 137 16.19 -6.52 7.65
C HIS A 137 16.01 -8.05 7.64
N ARG A 138 14.83 -8.52 8.10
CA ARG A 138 14.51 -9.95 8.04
C ARG A 138 14.51 -10.51 6.63
N MET A 139 14.02 -9.73 5.65
CA MET A 139 14.08 -10.13 4.23
C MET A 139 15.50 -10.23 3.70
N ASP A 140 16.40 -9.34 4.13
CA ASP A 140 17.81 -9.38 3.75
C ASP A 140 18.52 -10.62 4.32
N GLU A 141 18.15 -11.05 5.52
CA GLU A 141 18.73 -12.23 6.17
C GLU A 141 18.26 -13.56 5.60
N VAL A 142 16.93 -13.71 5.38
CA VAL A 142 16.33 -15.03 5.09
C VAL A 142 15.50 -15.05 3.80
N GLY A 143 15.42 -13.95 3.08
CA GLY A 143 14.58 -13.80 1.89
C GLY A 143 13.10 -13.52 2.20
N ALA A 144 12.37 -13.06 1.18
CA ALA A 144 10.97 -12.67 1.34
C ALA A 144 10.03 -13.84 1.70
N ALA A 145 10.37 -15.05 1.29
CA ALA A 145 9.57 -16.25 1.56
C ALA A 145 9.53 -16.59 3.07
N ASP A 146 10.64 -16.41 3.78
CA ASP A 146 10.77 -16.75 5.20
C ASP A 146 10.54 -15.53 6.12
N ALA A 147 10.45 -14.33 5.54
CA ALA A 147 10.07 -13.10 6.23
C ALA A 147 8.57 -12.77 6.12
N ARG A 148 7.73 -13.68 5.64
CA ARG A 148 6.29 -13.46 5.36
C ARG A 148 5.50 -12.95 6.55
N ASP A 149 5.82 -13.39 7.75
CA ASP A 149 5.19 -12.95 9.00
C ASP A 149 5.40 -11.44 9.23
N MET A 150 6.64 -10.97 9.12
CA MET A 150 6.97 -9.56 9.32
C MET A 150 6.44 -8.68 8.18
N ILE A 151 6.48 -9.17 6.93
CA ILE A 151 5.88 -8.50 5.78
C ILE A 151 4.36 -8.34 5.98
N ALA A 152 3.67 -9.38 6.42
CA ALA A 152 2.24 -9.33 6.69
C ALA A 152 1.92 -8.37 7.85
N ALA A 153 2.68 -8.41 8.94
CA ALA A 153 2.49 -7.52 10.08
C ALA A 153 2.63 -6.04 9.67
N ALA A 154 3.67 -5.70 8.89
CA ALA A 154 3.83 -4.34 8.36
C ALA A 154 2.68 -3.94 7.42
N LYS A 155 2.28 -4.84 6.51
CA LYS A 155 1.23 -4.58 5.51
C LYS A 155 -0.16 -4.39 6.12
N ILE A 156 -0.45 -5.06 7.24
CA ILE A 156 -1.70 -4.88 8.01
C ILE A 156 -1.69 -3.52 8.74
N SER A 157 -0.57 -3.17 9.37
CA SER A 157 -0.51 -2.08 10.34
C SER A 157 -0.28 -0.71 9.70
N VAL A 158 0.65 -0.63 8.73
CA VAL A 158 1.09 0.65 8.16
C VAL A 158 -0.01 1.40 7.41
N PRO A 159 -0.84 0.76 6.54
CA PRO A 159 -1.90 1.49 5.84
C PRO A 159 -2.98 2.02 6.79
N LEU A 160 -3.29 1.30 7.87
CA LEU A 160 -4.23 1.74 8.91
C LEU A 160 -3.69 2.95 9.66
N MET A 161 -2.42 2.88 10.10
CA MET A 161 -1.74 4.01 10.73
C MET A 161 -1.74 5.22 9.81
N ALA A 162 -1.38 5.05 8.54
CA ALA A 162 -1.31 6.14 7.58
C ALA A 162 -2.67 6.85 7.41
N GLN A 163 -3.77 6.10 7.29
CA GLN A 163 -5.11 6.70 7.24
C GLN A 163 -5.38 7.53 8.50
N THR A 164 -5.12 6.99 9.69
CA THR A 164 -5.38 7.65 10.97
C THR A 164 -4.55 8.92 11.14
N VAL A 165 -3.27 8.86 10.82
CA VAL A 165 -2.35 10.01 10.94
C VAL A 165 -2.73 11.10 9.94
N ILE A 166 -2.96 10.73 8.68
CA ILE A 166 -3.31 11.70 7.63
C ILE A 166 -4.66 12.35 7.93
N ASP A 167 -5.65 11.60 8.41
CA ASP A 167 -6.96 12.11 8.82
C ASP A 167 -6.83 13.19 9.92
N ARG A 168 -6.06 12.93 10.98
CA ARG A 168 -5.79 13.93 12.02
C ARG A 168 -5.10 15.18 11.46
N CYS A 169 -4.17 15.00 10.51
CA CYS A 169 -3.50 16.12 9.85
C CYS A 169 -4.45 16.92 8.94
N MET A 170 -5.36 16.25 8.22
CA MET A 170 -6.41 16.91 7.45
C MET A 170 -7.33 17.73 8.36
N GLN A 171 -7.70 17.19 9.52
CA GLN A 171 -8.60 17.86 10.46
C GLN A 171 -8.07 19.23 10.92
N VAL A 172 -6.78 19.35 11.23
CA VAL A 172 -6.20 20.65 11.65
C VAL A 172 -6.03 21.66 10.51
N HIS A 173 -6.13 21.21 9.25
CA HIS A 173 -6.16 22.09 8.08
C HIS A 173 -7.58 22.60 7.78
N GLY A 174 -8.63 22.00 8.38
CA GLY A 174 -10.01 22.32 8.09
C GLY A 174 -10.38 21.99 6.64
N ALA A 175 -11.26 22.77 6.02
CA ALA A 175 -11.68 22.53 4.64
C ALA A 175 -10.51 22.48 3.63
N GLY A 176 -9.44 23.23 3.86
CA GLY A 176 -8.24 23.18 3.01
C GLY A 176 -7.59 21.79 2.95
N GLY A 177 -7.64 21.01 4.04
CA GLY A 177 -7.10 19.65 4.08
C GLY A 177 -7.85 18.66 3.17
N LEU A 178 -9.03 19.01 2.69
CA LEU A 178 -9.85 18.20 1.77
C LEU A 178 -9.63 18.58 0.30
N THR A 179 -8.86 19.63 0.03
CA THR A 179 -8.60 20.13 -1.32
C THR A 179 -7.28 19.63 -1.87
N ALA A 180 -7.09 19.80 -3.19
CA ALA A 180 -5.84 19.49 -3.85
C ALA A 180 -4.69 20.50 -3.54
N ASP A 181 -4.96 21.56 -2.76
CA ASP A 181 -3.93 22.51 -2.34
C ASP A 181 -2.90 21.88 -1.37
N TYR A 182 -3.30 20.79 -0.72
CA TYR A 182 -2.45 19.98 0.13
C TYR A 182 -2.43 18.52 -0.36
N CYS A 183 -1.31 17.84 -0.15
CA CYS A 183 -1.15 16.43 -0.56
C CYS A 183 -1.97 15.42 0.27
N MET A 184 -2.69 15.87 1.29
CA MET A 184 -3.29 14.99 2.31
C MET A 184 -4.47 14.18 1.78
N ALA A 185 -5.36 14.79 0.98
CA ALA A 185 -6.53 14.10 0.44
C ALA A 185 -6.12 12.94 -0.48
N GLU A 186 -5.14 13.17 -1.35
CA GLU A 186 -4.56 12.15 -2.21
C GLU A 186 -3.83 11.07 -1.40
N ALA A 187 -3.02 11.47 -0.40
CA ALA A 187 -2.30 10.55 0.47
C ALA A 187 -3.26 9.67 1.29
N PHE A 188 -4.37 10.22 1.79
CA PHE A 188 -5.43 9.46 2.47
C PHE A 188 -6.07 8.44 1.54
N ASN A 189 -6.40 8.85 0.32
CA ASN A 189 -6.92 7.97 -0.71
C ASN A 189 -5.94 6.80 -0.99
N TYR A 190 -4.67 7.13 -1.19
CA TYR A 190 -3.63 6.13 -1.42
C TYR A 190 -3.47 5.17 -0.23
N ALA A 191 -3.53 5.66 1.00
CA ALA A 191 -3.48 4.82 2.19
C ALA A 191 -4.67 3.84 2.25
N ARG A 192 -5.88 4.30 1.87
CA ARG A 192 -7.06 3.43 1.78
C ARG A 192 -6.93 2.40 0.68
N TRP A 193 -6.40 2.79 -0.49
CA TRP A 193 -6.12 1.91 -1.61
C TRP A 193 -5.14 0.80 -1.24
N CYS A 194 -4.07 1.13 -0.53
CA CYS A 194 -3.05 0.17 -0.08
C CYS A 194 -3.60 -0.93 0.85
N ARG A 195 -4.78 -0.79 1.41
CA ARG A 195 -5.47 -1.85 2.18
C ARG A 195 -6.08 -2.94 1.31
N GLN A 196 -6.14 -2.72 -0.01
CA GLN A 196 -6.60 -3.69 -1.02
C GLN A 196 -5.43 -4.20 -1.88
N ALA A 197 -4.56 -3.28 -2.30
CA ALA A 197 -3.44 -3.59 -3.19
C ALA A 197 -2.49 -4.62 -2.57
N ASP A 198 -1.92 -5.48 -3.39
CA ASP A 198 -0.98 -6.54 -3.02
C ASP A 198 -1.50 -7.51 -1.94
N GLY A 199 -2.81 -7.65 -1.87
CA GLY A 199 -3.56 -8.46 -0.92
C GLY A 199 -4.29 -7.61 0.13
N PRO A 200 -5.60 -7.83 0.30
CA PRO A 200 -6.39 -7.13 1.30
C PRO A 200 -5.98 -7.49 2.73
N ASP A 201 -6.30 -6.59 3.67
CA ASP A 201 -5.97 -6.74 5.10
C ASP A 201 -6.30 -8.13 5.62
N GLN A 202 -7.49 -8.68 5.29
CA GLN A 202 -7.98 -9.96 5.80
C GLN A 202 -7.13 -11.15 5.33
N VAL A 203 -6.59 -11.10 4.11
CA VAL A 203 -5.72 -12.16 3.59
C VAL A 203 -4.41 -12.20 4.38
N HIS A 204 -3.83 -11.04 4.67
CA HIS A 204 -2.62 -10.95 5.48
C HIS A 204 -2.88 -11.34 6.94
N GLN A 205 -4.01 -10.89 7.52
CA GLN A 205 -4.40 -11.23 8.89
C GLN A 205 -4.63 -12.72 9.06
N MET A 206 -5.34 -13.35 8.14
CA MET A 206 -5.59 -14.81 8.16
C MET A 206 -4.27 -15.59 8.07
N ALA A 207 -3.39 -15.23 7.15
CA ALA A 207 -2.12 -15.92 6.96
C ALA A 207 -1.19 -15.74 8.17
N LEU A 208 -1.07 -14.52 8.68
CA LEU A 208 -0.26 -14.20 9.86
C LEU A 208 -0.82 -14.89 11.10
N GLY A 209 -2.15 -14.82 11.31
CA GLY A 209 -2.80 -15.46 12.46
C GLY A 209 -2.53 -16.96 12.51
N LYS A 210 -2.63 -17.66 11.37
CA LYS A 210 -2.28 -19.09 11.28
C LYS A 210 -0.81 -19.33 11.66
N GLN A 211 0.13 -18.52 11.17
CA GLN A 211 1.56 -18.68 11.50
C GLN A 211 1.83 -18.44 12.99
N VAL A 212 1.20 -17.44 13.59
CA VAL A 212 1.35 -17.13 15.01
C VAL A 212 0.79 -18.26 15.87
N ILE A 213 -0.41 -18.76 15.56
CA ILE A 213 -1.02 -19.89 16.28
C ILE A 213 -0.09 -21.10 16.22
N ASN A 214 0.37 -21.48 15.04
CA ASN A 214 1.24 -22.65 14.88
C ASN A 214 2.55 -22.50 15.68
N ARG A 215 3.16 -21.30 15.67
CA ARG A 215 4.41 -21.01 16.40
C ARG A 215 4.29 -21.27 17.91
N TYR A 216 3.13 -20.98 18.49
CA TYR A 216 2.91 -21.08 19.94
C TYR A 216 2.09 -22.29 20.37
N ALA A 217 1.48 -23.03 19.45
CA ALA A 217 0.77 -24.27 19.76
C ALA A 217 1.71 -25.46 20.04
N GLU A 218 2.98 -25.35 19.64
CA GLU A 218 4.01 -26.38 19.85
C GLU A 218 4.83 -26.16 21.13
N VAL A 219 4.48 -25.16 21.94
CA VAL A 219 5.10 -24.83 23.25
C VAL A 219 4.21 -25.37 24.38
#